data_45bfb2fff0d6f32e47cc288588f04aad
#
_entry.id   45bfb2fff0d6f32e47cc288588f04aad
#
_cell.length_a   1.000
_cell.length_b   1.000
_cell.length_c   1.000
_cell.angle_alpha   90.00
_cell.angle_beta   90.00
_cell.angle_gamma   90.00
#
_symmetry.space_group_name_H-M   'P 1'
#
loop_
_entity.id
_entity.type
_entity.pdbx_description
1 polymer ?
#
loop_
_entity_poly.entity_id
_entity_poly.type
_entity_poly.pdbx_seq_one_letter_code
_entity_poly.pdbx_strand_id
1 'polypeptide(L)'
;MGERLLRRWLCQPLLSPVEINKRLDLVQLFIDETPTREELRSTCLKGIVDIDKLIRRLEQKIRFRLQDLYVLFQAVRKLEPILVTMIITHHCTELSKRV
;
A
#
# COMPACT_ATOMS: atom_id res chain seq x y z
N MET A 1 4.77 -5.88 6.11
CA MET A 1 4.77 -5.20 4.80
C MET A 1 5.19 -3.75 5.02
N GLY A 2 5.87 -3.11 4.07
CA GLY A 2 6.29 -1.70 4.21
C GLY A 2 7.62 -1.45 4.91
N GLU A 3 8.22 -2.41 5.59
CA GLU A 3 9.48 -2.22 6.33
C GLU A 3 10.63 -1.70 5.43
N ARG A 4 10.79 -2.27 4.24
CA ARG A 4 11.84 -1.86 3.30
C ARG A 4 11.62 -0.43 2.79
N LEU A 5 10.36 -0.04 2.55
CA LEU A 5 10.01 1.31 2.13
C LEU A 5 10.26 2.31 3.27
N LEU A 6 9.84 1.97 4.50
CA LEU A 6 10.06 2.81 5.68
C LEU A 6 11.56 3.02 5.92
N ARG A 7 12.36 1.95 5.85
CA ARG A 7 13.83 2.04 5.97
C ARG A 7 14.42 2.99 4.92
N ARG A 8 13.97 2.90 3.66
CA ARG A 8 14.39 3.82 2.59
C ARG A 8 14.02 5.26 2.88
N TRP A 9 12.81 5.51 3.37
CA TRP A 9 12.35 6.85 3.73
C TRP A 9 13.15 7.45 4.89
N LEU A 10 13.55 6.64 5.87
CA LEU A 10 14.39 7.09 6.97
C LEU A 10 15.83 7.41 6.53
N CYS A 11 16.38 6.63 5.59
CA CYS A 11 17.73 6.87 5.06
C CYS A 11 17.79 8.02 4.05
N GLN A 12 16.68 8.27 3.34
CA GLN A 12 16.55 9.32 2.32
C GLN A 12 15.31 10.16 2.61
N PRO A 13 15.38 11.07 3.60
CA PRO A 13 14.24 11.90 3.97
C PRO A 13 13.92 12.91 2.88
N LEU A 14 12.64 13.28 2.78
CA LEU A 14 12.20 14.37 1.90
C LEU A 14 12.66 15.72 2.43
N LEU A 15 13.02 16.61 1.51
CA LEU A 15 13.40 17.99 1.84
C LEU A 15 12.22 18.98 1.66
N SER A 16 11.22 18.61 0.86
CA SER A 16 10.08 19.47 0.60
C SER A 16 9.05 19.41 1.74
N PRO A 17 8.76 20.54 2.42
CA PRO A 17 7.75 20.58 3.49
C PRO A 17 6.35 20.16 2.99
N VAL A 18 6.00 20.49 1.76
CA VAL A 18 4.71 20.14 1.15
C VAL A 18 4.54 18.62 1.05
N GLU A 19 5.58 17.93 0.59
CA GLU A 19 5.57 16.47 0.46
C GLU A 19 5.56 15.78 1.83
N ILE A 20 6.27 16.34 2.81
CA ILE A 20 6.28 15.84 4.19
C ILE A 20 4.88 15.96 4.80
N ASN A 21 4.24 17.12 4.67
CA ASN A 21 2.90 17.36 5.20
C ASN A 21 1.86 16.42 4.56
N LYS A 22 1.90 16.17 3.25
CA LYS A 22 1.02 15.19 2.61
C LYS A 22 1.16 13.79 3.21
N ARG A 23 2.39 13.36 3.55
CA ARG A 23 2.59 12.07 4.24
C ARG A 23 2.05 12.07 5.65
N LEU A 24 2.24 13.17 6.39
CA LEU A 24 1.71 13.32 7.75
C LEU A 24 0.18 13.33 7.76
N ASP A 25 -0.46 13.99 6.78
CA ASP A 25 -1.91 13.99 6.63
C ASP A 25 -2.47 12.57 6.42
N LEU A 26 -1.79 11.76 5.59
CA LEU A 26 -2.16 10.36 5.42
C LEU A 26 -1.99 9.53 6.70
N VAL A 27 -0.94 9.76 7.45
CA VAL A 27 -0.72 9.09 8.74
C VAL A 27 -1.82 9.49 9.72
N GLN A 28 -2.17 10.77 9.80
CA GLN A 28 -3.24 11.27 10.65
C GLN A 28 -4.58 10.63 10.29
N LEU A 29 -4.90 10.56 8.99
CA LEU A 29 -6.11 9.90 8.52
C LEU A 29 -6.22 8.46 9.02
N PHE A 30 -5.15 7.68 8.94
CA PHE A 30 -5.15 6.29 9.43
C PHE A 30 -5.14 6.16 10.95
N ILE A 31 -4.75 7.20 11.68
CA ILE A 31 -4.90 7.25 13.15
C ILE A 31 -6.36 7.47 13.51
N ASP A 32 -7.01 8.42 12.84
CA ASP A 32 -8.39 8.81 13.11
C ASP A 32 -9.37 7.71 12.68
N GLU A 33 -9.13 7.08 11.51
CA GLU A 33 -9.97 6.05 10.92
C GLU A 33 -9.50 4.63 11.29
N THR A 34 -9.60 4.31 12.58
CA THR A 34 -9.20 3.00 13.11
C THR A 34 -9.91 1.82 12.43
N PRO A 35 -11.23 1.83 12.16
CA PRO A 35 -11.91 0.71 11.50
C PRO A 35 -11.32 0.42 10.11
N THR A 36 -11.11 1.45 9.30
CA THR A 36 -10.54 1.33 7.95
C THR A 36 -9.11 0.79 7.99
N ARG A 37 -8.30 1.26 8.94
CA ARG A 37 -6.95 0.76 9.15
C ARG A 37 -6.93 -0.73 9.48
N GLU A 38 -7.80 -1.17 10.39
CA GLU A 38 -7.88 -2.59 10.77
C GLU A 38 -8.41 -3.46 9.64
N GLU A 39 -9.37 -3.01 8.87
CA GLU A 39 -9.87 -3.71 7.68
C GLU A 39 -8.77 -3.87 6.62
N LEU A 40 -8.06 -2.80 6.30
CA LEU A 40 -6.91 -2.86 5.38
C LEU A 40 -5.85 -3.84 5.87
N ARG A 41 -5.51 -3.80 7.14
CA ARG A 41 -4.48 -4.66 7.74
C ARG A 41 -4.88 -6.14 7.77
N SER A 42 -6.12 -6.43 8.19
CA SER A 42 -6.57 -7.81 8.43
C SER A 42 -7.05 -8.52 7.16
N THR A 43 -7.65 -7.78 6.24
CA THR A 43 -8.31 -8.32 5.04
C THR A 43 -7.53 -8.02 3.77
N CYS A 44 -7.32 -6.76 3.47
CA CYS A 44 -6.79 -6.34 2.17
C CYS A 44 -5.30 -6.62 2.01
N LEU A 45 -4.49 -6.30 3.02
CA LEU A 45 -3.03 -6.45 2.97
C LEU A 45 -2.57 -7.85 3.38
N LYS A 46 -3.44 -8.65 3.96
CA LYS A 46 -3.10 -10.02 4.37
C LYS A 46 -2.82 -10.91 3.18
N GLY A 47 -1.65 -11.54 3.18
CA GLY A 47 -1.27 -12.49 2.13
C GLY A 47 -0.91 -11.84 0.78
N ILE A 48 -0.61 -10.55 0.75
CA ILE A 48 0.03 -9.93 -0.41
C ILE A 48 1.48 -10.41 -0.47
N VAL A 49 1.85 -10.94 -1.62
CA VAL A 49 3.16 -11.49 -1.89
C VAL A 49 4.17 -10.36 -2.12
N ASP A 50 5.43 -10.65 -1.86
CA ASP A 50 6.54 -9.75 -2.16
C ASP A 50 6.72 -9.63 -3.69
N ILE A 51 6.09 -8.61 -4.25
CA ILE A 51 6.07 -8.34 -5.69
C ILE A 51 7.48 -8.06 -6.22
N ASP A 52 8.33 -7.37 -5.44
CA ASP A 52 9.72 -7.10 -5.85
C ASP A 52 10.51 -8.39 -6.05
N LYS A 53 10.30 -9.39 -5.19
CA LYS A 53 10.94 -10.70 -5.37
C LYS A 53 10.43 -11.44 -6.60
N LEU A 54 9.14 -11.33 -6.91
CA LEU A 54 8.56 -11.92 -8.10
C LEU A 54 9.11 -11.27 -9.38
N ILE A 55 9.18 -9.95 -9.42
CA ILE A 55 9.75 -9.21 -10.57
C ILE A 55 11.20 -9.60 -10.80
N ARG A 56 12.02 -9.66 -9.74
CA ARG A 56 13.42 -10.10 -9.87
C ARG A 56 13.57 -11.52 -10.44
N ARG A 57 12.67 -12.44 -10.06
CA ARG A 57 12.68 -13.81 -10.65
C ARG A 57 12.32 -13.78 -12.14
N LEU A 58 11.37 -12.91 -12.52
CA LEU A 58 10.99 -12.69 -13.92
C LEU A 58 12.17 -12.17 -14.75
N GLU A 59 12.89 -11.18 -14.24
CA GLU A 59 14.04 -10.57 -14.89
C GLU A 59 15.17 -11.60 -15.09
N GLN A 60 15.42 -12.43 -14.09
CA GLN A 60 16.48 -13.43 -14.12
C GLN A 60 16.20 -14.65 -15.00
N LYS A 61 14.98 -14.83 -15.49
CA LYS A 61 14.48 -15.93 -16.38
C LYS A 61 14.79 -17.37 -15.89
N ILE A 62 15.63 -17.54 -14.88
CA ILE A 62 16.25 -18.82 -14.50
C ILE A 62 15.31 -19.71 -13.67
N ARG A 63 14.29 -19.13 -12.98
CA ARG A 63 13.41 -19.86 -12.07
C ARG A 63 11.96 -19.41 -12.11
N PHE A 64 11.54 -18.80 -13.20
CA PHE A 64 10.15 -18.38 -13.35
C PHE A 64 9.26 -19.57 -13.69
N ARG A 65 8.25 -19.81 -12.87
CA ARG A 65 7.23 -20.84 -13.06
C ARG A 65 5.87 -20.21 -13.37
N LEU A 66 5.01 -20.93 -14.07
CA LEU A 66 3.61 -20.53 -14.29
C LEU A 66 2.89 -20.20 -12.96
N GLN A 67 3.27 -20.85 -11.89
CA GLN A 67 2.77 -20.57 -10.54
C GLN A 67 3.10 -19.14 -10.08
N ASP A 68 4.26 -18.62 -10.42
CA ASP A 68 4.65 -17.24 -10.07
C ASP A 68 3.77 -16.22 -10.82
N LEU A 69 3.38 -16.52 -12.06
CA LEU A 69 2.43 -15.72 -12.84
C LEU A 69 1.04 -15.71 -12.20
N TYR A 70 0.57 -16.87 -11.75
CA TYR A 70 -0.72 -16.98 -11.05
C TYR A 70 -0.71 -16.18 -9.74
N VAL A 71 0.38 -16.25 -8.99
CA VAL A 71 0.56 -15.47 -7.75
C VAL A 71 0.58 -13.98 -8.02
N LEU A 72 1.22 -13.54 -9.10
CA LEU A 72 1.21 -12.14 -9.55
C LEU A 72 -0.21 -11.69 -9.92
N PHE A 73 -0.93 -12.50 -10.66
CA PHE A 73 -2.33 -12.23 -11.03
C PHE A 73 -3.22 -12.08 -9.78
N GLN A 74 -3.08 -12.97 -8.79
CA GLN A 74 -3.80 -12.85 -7.53
C GLN A 74 -3.44 -11.58 -6.75
N ALA A 75 -2.17 -11.18 -6.76
CA ALA A 75 -1.73 -9.95 -6.12
C ALA A 75 -2.38 -8.72 -6.77
N VAL A 76 -2.42 -8.67 -8.09
CA VAL A 76 -3.08 -7.59 -8.85
C VAL A 76 -4.57 -7.52 -8.53
N ARG A 77 -5.27 -8.65 -8.48
CA ARG A 77 -6.69 -8.69 -8.10
C ARG A 77 -6.98 -8.17 -6.70
N LYS A 78 -6.05 -8.32 -5.77
CA LYS A 78 -6.17 -7.78 -4.42
C LYS A 78 -6.01 -6.26 -4.33
N LEU A 79 -5.44 -5.62 -5.35
CA LEU A 79 -5.29 -4.16 -5.36
C LEU A 79 -6.62 -3.44 -5.54
N GLU A 80 -7.56 -4.02 -6.26
CA GLU A 80 -8.86 -3.41 -6.53
C GLU A 80 -9.63 -3.07 -5.23
N PRO A 81 -9.90 -4.00 -4.30
CA PRO A 81 -10.57 -3.67 -3.05
C PRO A 81 -9.78 -2.69 -2.18
N ILE A 82 -8.46 -2.72 -2.22
CA ILE A 82 -7.62 -1.76 -1.48
C ILE A 82 -7.86 -0.34 -2.01
N LEU A 83 -7.84 -0.17 -3.32
CA LEU A 83 -8.07 1.14 -3.96
C LEU A 83 -9.48 1.66 -3.67
N VAL A 84 -10.49 0.80 -3.75
CA VAL A 84 -11.88 1.17 -3.44
C VAL A 84 -12.00 1.63 -1.98
N THR A 85 -11.47 0.89 -1.03
CA THR A 85 -11.48 1.26 0.39
C THR A 85 -10.78 2.59 0.63
N MET A 86 -9.61 2.81 0.03
CA MET A 86 -8.85 4.05 0.16
C MET A 86 -9.60 5.26 -0.43
N ILE A 87 -10.23 5.11 -1.60
CA ILE A 87 -11.00 6.17 -2.25
C ILE A 87 -12.21 6.54 -1.39
N ILE A 88 -12.95 5.56 -0.88
CA ILE A 88 -14.11 5.78 -0.02
C ILE A 88 -13.70 6.53 1.24
N THR A 89 -12.63 6.10 1.91
CA THR A 89 -12.13 6.75 3.14
C THR A 89 -11.73 8.18 2.88
N HIS A 90 -10.97 8.43 1.79
CA HIS A 90 -10.57 9.78 1.43
C HIS A 90 -11.79 10.68 1.12
N HIS A 91 -12.79 10.16 0.44
CA HIS A 91 -13.99 10.92 0.10
C HIS A 91 -14.83 11.24 1.35
N CYS A 92 -14.95 10.31 2.28
CA CYS A 92 -15.65 10.52 3.55
C CYS A 92 -14.97 11.60 4.40
N THR A 93 -13.62 11.60 4.46
CA THR A 93 -12.86 12.59 5.23
C THR A 93 -12.95 14.00 4.61
N GLU A 94 -12.95 14.11 3.28
CA GLU A 94 -13.14 15.40 2.61
C GLU A 94 -14.54 15.97 2.84
N LEU A 95 -15.58 15.13 2.86
CA LEU A 95 -16.94 15.55 3.19
C LEU A 95 -17.07 15.99 4.65
N SER A 96 -16.42 15.29 5.57
CA SER A 96 -16.41 15.62 6.99
C SER A 96 -15.71 16.95 7.31
N LYS A 97 -14.69 17.32 6.53
CA LYS A 97 -13.99 18.61 6.67
C LYS A 97 -14.78 19.80 6.12
N ARG A 98 -15.81 19.57 5.31
CA ARG A 98 -16.66 20.62 4.72
C ARG A 98 -17.93 20.92 5.53
N VAL A 99 -18.22 20.09 6.52
CA VAL A 99 -19.31 20.27 7.46
C VAL A 99 -18.79 20.86 8.76
#